data_21ee3e462d6c45d3f7c6fc8b16b6e3ac
#
_entry.id   21ee3e462d6c45d3f7c6fc8b16b6e3ac
#
_cell.length_a   1.000
_cell.length_b   1.000
_cell.length_c   1.000
_cell.angle_alpha   90.00
_cell.angle_beta   90.00
_cell.angle_gamma   90.00
#
_symmetry.space_group_name_H-M   'P 1'
#
loop_
_entity.id
_entity.type
_entity.pdbx_description
1 polymer ?
#
loop_
_entity_poly.entity_id
_entity_poly.type
_entity_poly.pdbx_seq_one_letter_code
_entity_poly.pdbx_strand_id
1 'polypeptide(L)'
;MKSLCAVLLSVLLEGCATLDVHRAPSQAIPAAESSFGRSIGQQAAPYQGRSGFRLLPNSGEAFRARAELIRNAQTSLDLQYYIVHDGLSTRMLVDELLKAADRGVRVRILLDDTASDGLDELLATLAAHPNVQIRLFNPLQLGRSTGVTRAMGRLFNLSRQHRRMHN
;
A
#
# COMPACT_ATOMS: atom_id res chain seq x y z
N MET A 1 6.34 12.24 47.55
CA MET A 1 6.32 12.86 46.19
C MET A 1 7.40 12.34 45.29
N LYS A 2 8.69 12.26 45.68
CA LYS A 2 9.78 11.79 44.81
C LYS A 2 9.61 10.33 44.35
N SER A 3 9.12 9.44 45.21
CA SER A 3 8.89 8.03 44.87
C SER A 3 7.74 7.83 43.86
N LEU A 4 6.68 8.67 43.96
CA LEU A 4 5.54 8.61 43.03
C LEU A 4 5.94 9.05 41.61
N CYS A 5 6.76 10.09 41.49
CA CYS A 5 7.32 10.53 40.21
C CYS A 5 8.23 9.48 39.57
N ALA A 6 9.01 8.74 40.36
CA ALA A 6 9.88 7.69 39.84
C ALA A 6 9.09 6.50 39.31
N VAL A 7 8.00 6.11 39.98
CA VAL A 7 7.09 5.04 39.52
C VAL A 7 6.33 5.48 38.26
N LEU A 8 5.85 6.72 38.18
CA LEU A 8 5.23 7.24 36.97
C LEU A 8 6.22 7.28 35.77
N LEU A 9 7.46 7.63 36.02
CA LEU A 9 8.51 7.70 35.00
C LEU A 9 8.89 6.29 34.48
N SER A 10 8.92 5.29 35.38
CA SER A 10 9.21 3.90 34.97
C SER A 10 8.06 3.29 34.13
N VAL A 11 6.82 3.59 34.45
CA VAL A 11 5.64 3.13 33.65
C VAL A 11 5.60 3.76 32.25
N LEU A 12 6.13 4.99 32.10
CA LEU A 12 6.23 5.65 30.79
C LEU A 12 7.37 5.10 29.93
N LEU A 13 8.35 4.42 30.51
CA LEU A 13 9.50 3.86 29.78
C LEU A 13 9.23 2.45 29.22
N GLU A 14 8.29 1.72 29.74
CA GLU A 14 7.93 0.36 29.27
C GLU A 14 7.11 0.34 27.97
N GLY A 15 6.66 1.49 27.47
CA GLY A 15 5.84 1.62 26.25
C GLY A 15 6.56 1.40 24.92
N CYS A 16 7.84 1.05 24.91
CA CYS A 16 8.63 0.85 23.69
C CYS A 16 8.80 -0.61 23.29
N ALA A 17 7.85 -1.49 23.62
CA ALA A 17 7.87 -2.84 23.09
C ALA A 17 7.72 -2.79 21.55
N THR A 18 8.79 -3.10 20.84
CA THR A 18 8.74 -3.34 19.41
C THR A 18 7.87 -4.58 19.20
N LEU A 19 6.68 -4.40 18.61
CA LEU A 19 5.90 -5.54 18.14
C LEU A 19 6.74 -6.28 17.11
N ASP A 20 7.24 -7.45 17.48
CA ASP A 20 7.86 -8.38 16.54
C ASP A 20 6.75 -8.97 15.65
N VAL A 21 6.40 -8.21 14.60
CA VAL A 21 5.40 -8.65 13.64
C VAL A 21 6.07 -9.65 12.70
N HIS A 22 5.92 -10.92 13.00
CA HIS A 22 6.33 -11.98 12.07
C HIS A 22 5.56 -11.82 10.75
N ARG A 23 6.24 -11.35 9.72
CA ARG A 23 5.67 -11.14 8.40
C ARG A 23 5.91 -12.39 7.56
N ALA A 24 4.84 -13.03 7.13
CA ALA A 24 4.95 -14.11 6.14
C ALA A 24 5.70 -13.61 4.89
N PRO A 25 6.64 -14.38 4.35
CA PRO A 25 7.35 -14.00 3.13
C PRO A 25 6.37 -13.86 1.98
N SER A 26 6.61 -12.87 1.14
CA SER A 26 5.82 -12.60 -0.05
C SER A 26 6.43 -13.34 -1.24
N GLN A 27 5.61 -14.08 -1.98
CA GLN A 27 6.03 -14.77 -3.20
C GLN A 27 5.52 -14.04 -4.43
N ALA A 28 6.41 -13.85 -5.42
CA ALA A 28 6.02 -13.36 -6.73
C ALA A 28 5.29 -14.45 -7.52
N ILE A 29 4.32 -14.06 -8.33
CA ILE A 29 3.71 -14.92 -9.33
C ILE A 29 4.37 -14.61 -10.68
N PRO A 30 4.86 -15.61 -11.43
CA PRO A 30 5.49 -15.37 -12.72
C PRO A 30 4.52 -14.71 -13.71
N ALA A 31 4.93 -13.58 -14.29
CA ALA A 31 4.10 -12.81 -15.22
C ALA A 31 3.78 -13.60 -16.52
N ALA A 32 4.68 -14.51 -16.92
CA ALA A 32 4.51 -15.35 -18.11
C ALA A 32 3.29 -16.29 -18.06
N GLU A 33 2.73 -16.54 -16.88
CA GLU A 33 1.52 -17.36 -16.72
C GLU A 33 0.24 -16.67 -17.18
N SER A 34 0.23 -15.33 -17.28
CA SER A 34 -0.91 -14.56 -17.75
C SER A 34 -0.86 -14.32 -19.27
N SER A 35 -2.01 -14.14 -19.93
CA SER A 35 -2.06 -13.76 -21.34
C SER A 35 -1.40 -12.40 -21.59
N PHE A 36 -1.57 -11.45 -20.66
CA PHE A 36 -0.91 -10.16 -20.73
C PHE A 36 0.62 -10.29 -20.63
N GLY A 37 1.12 -11.07 -19.66
CA GLY A 37 2.55 -11.31 -19.51
C GLY A 37 3.16 -11.97 -20.75
N ARG A 38 2.48 -12.94 -21.35
CA ARG A 38 2.92 -13.56 -22.62
C ARG A 38 2.95 -12.56 -23.79
N SER A 39 1.92 -11.72 -23.90
CA SER A 39 1.86 -10.68 -24.94
C SER A 39 3.00 -9.67 -24.81
N ILE A 40 3.26 -9.19 -23.59
CA ILE A 40 4.39 -8.28 -23.33
C ILE A 40 5.73 -8.98 -23.60
N GLY A 41 5.89 -10.24 -23.20
CA GLY A 41 7.08 -11.03 -23.48
C GLY A 41 7.37 -11.16 -24.99
N GLN A 42 6.34 -11.42 -25.80
CA GLN A 42 6.45 -11.47 -27.26
C GLN A 42 6.86 -10.11 -27.85
N GLN A 43 6.26 -9.01 -27.38
CA GLN A 43 6.60 -7.66 -27.83
C GLN A 43 8.02 -7.25 -27.43
N ALA A 44 8.49 -7.70 -26.27
CA ALA A 44 9.82 -7.40 -25.75
C ALA A 44 10.93 -8.28 -26.35
N ALA A 45 10.59 -9.43 -26.92
CA ALA A 45 11.56 -10.40 -27.42
C ALA A 45 12.60 -9.83 -28.40
N PRO A 46 12.26 -8.91 -29.35
CA PRO A 46 13.24 -8.29 -30.25
C PRO A 46 14.17 -7.30 -29.54
N TYR A 47 13.89 -6.91 -28.31
CA TYR A 47 14.58 -5.83 -27.58
C TYR A 47 15.29 -6.34 -26.31
N GLN A 48 15.93 -7.50 -26.40
CA GLN A 48 16.63 -8.11 -25.26
C GLN A 48 17.62 -7.15 -24.61
N GLY A 49 17.61 -7.08 -23.28
CA GLY A 49 18.45 -6.17 -22.51
C GLY A 49 18.02 -4.70 -22.52
N ARG A 50 16.87 -4.38 -23.12
CA ARG A 50 16.31 -3.03 -23.14
C ARG A 50 14.99 -2.99 -22.37
N SER A 51 14.66 -1.81 -21.82
CA SER A 51 13.37 -1.54 -21.19
C SER A 51 12.47 -0.73 -22.11
N GLY A 52 11.20 -1.08 -22.18
CA GLY A 52 10.20 -0.31 -22.91
C GLY A 52 9.46 0.68 -21.98
N PHE A 53 9.23 1.90 -22.47
CA PHE A 53 8.51 2.93 -21.74
C PHE A 53 7.41 3.51 -22.62
N ARG A 54 6.28 3.80 -21.99
CA ARG A 54 5.18 4.58 -22.60
C ARG A 54 4.93 5.82 -21.78
N LEU A 55 5.02 6.99 -22.41
CA LEU A 55 4.64 8.24 -21.75
C LEU A 55 3.10 8.34 -21.68
N LEU A 56 2.58 8.70 -20.50
CA LEU A 56 1.18 9.02 -20.25
C LEU A 56 1.08 10.52 -19.98
N PRO A 57 0.80 11.37 -20.98
CA PRO A 57 1.01 12.80 -20.89
C PRO A 57 -0.01 13.54 -20.03
N ASN A 58 -1.15 12.92 -19.72
CA ASN A 58 -2.20 13.55 -18.93
C ASN A 58 -2.82 12.59 -17.91
N SER A 59 -3.47 13.15 -16.88
CA SER A 59 -4.08 12.42 -15.78
C SER A 59 -5.18 11.44 -16.23
N GLY A 60 -5.96 11.80 -17.25
CA GLY A 60 -7.01 10.94 -17.78
C GLY A 60 -6.46 9.67 -18.45
N GLU A 61 -5.38 9.78 -19.20
CA GLU A 61 -4.70 8.61 -19.78
C GLU A 61 -4.06 7.75 -18.69
N ALA A 62 -3.42 8.38 -17.70
CA ALA A 62 -2.82 7.67 -16.58
C ALA A 62 -3.88 6.92 -15.74
N PHE A 63 -5.06 7.51 -15.54
CA PHE A 63 -6.19 6.86 -14.88
C PHE A 63 -6.71 5.68 -15.69
N ARG A 64 -7.00 5.88 -16.99
CA ARG A 64 -7.49 4.81 -17.88
C ARG A 64 -6.52 3.64 -17.96
N ALA A 65 -5.23 3.92 -18.12
CA ALA A 65 -4.22 2.86 -18.17
C ALA A 65 -4.21 2.00 -16.91
N ARG A 66 -4.32 2.62 -15.71
CA ARG A 66 -4.43 1.87 -14.44
C ARG A 66 -5.72 1.05 -14.37
N ALA A 67 -6.86 1.64 -14.71
CA ALA A 67 -8.13 0.94 -14.72
C ALA A 67 -8.13 -0.25 -15.69
N GLU A 68 -7.54 -0.10 -16.88
CA GLU A 68 -7.40 -1.17 -17.87
C GLU A 68 -6.49 -2.29 -17.36
N LEU A 69 -5.36 -1.97 -16.72
CA LEU A 69 -4.49 -2.97 -16.10
C LEU A 69 -5.24 -3.78 -15.04
N ILE A 70 -6.03 -3.12 -14.18
CA ILE A 70 -6.82 -3.78 -13.15
C ILE A 70 -7.91 -4.68 -13.77
N ARG A 71 -8.63 -4.19 -14.78
CA ARG A 71 -9.68 -4.95 -15.46
C ARG A 71 -9.14 -6.18 -16.18
N ASN A 72 -7.98 -6.09 -16.78
CA ASN A 72 -7.35 -7.16 -17.54
C ASN A 72 -6.45 -8.08 -16.71
N ALA A 73 -6.26 -7.80 -15.43
CA ALA A 73 -5.51 -8.67 -14.54
C ALA A 73 -6.17 -10.03 -14.41
N GLN A 74 -5.36 -11.10 -14.50
CA GLN A 74 -5.81 -12.50 -14.45
C GLN A 74 -5.29 -13.25 -13.23
N THR A 75 -4.11 -12.90 -12.72
CA THR A 75 -3.43 -13.67 -11.68
C THR A 75 -3.14 -12.85 -10.44
N SER A 76 -2.51 -11.68 -10.60
CA SER A 76 -2.14 -10.83 -9.47
C SER A 76 -2.07 -9.37 -9.85
N LEU A 77 -2.31 -8.53 -8.84
CA LEU A 77 -2.12 -7.09 -8.86
C LEU A 77 -1.29 -6.70 -7.64
N ASP A 78 -0.16 -6.06 -7.87
CA ASP A 78 0.70 -5.53 -6.83
C ASP A 78 0.74 -4.00 -6.97
N LEU A 79 0.15 -3.29 -6.01
CA LEU A 79 0.03 -1.84 -6.03
C LEU A 79 0.88 -1.25 -4.92
N GLN A 80 1.60 -0.17 -5.25
CA GLN A 80 2.38 0.58 -4.28
C GLN A 80 2.06 2.06 -4.42
N TYR A 81 1.60 2.69 -3.34
CA TYR A 81 1.24 4.10 -3.33
C TYR A 81 1.88 4.83 -2.15
N TYR A 82 2.52 5.95 -2.45
CA TYR A 82 3.02 6.87 -1.44
C TYR A 82 1.91 7.78 -0.93
N ILE A 83 1.11 8.34 -1.84
CA ILE A 83 0.02 9.26 -1.52
C ILE A 83 -1.28 8.71 -2.11
N VAL A 84 -2.29 8.58 -1.27
CA VAL A 84 -3.67 8.27 -1.68
C VAL A 84 -4.61 9.24 -0.97
N HIS A 85 -5.41 9.96 -1.72
CA HIS A 85 -6.46 10.83 -1.19
C HIS A 85 -7.83 10.24 -1.44
N ASP A 86 -8.77 10.48 -0.53
CA ASP A 86 -10.17 10.20 -0.81
C ASP A 86 -10.67 11.09 -1.94
N GLY A 87 -11.30 10.48 -2.95
CA GLY A 87 -11.81 11.16 -4.11
C GLY A 87 -12.41 10.18 -5.11
N LEU A 88 -13.10 10.73 -6.12
CA LEU A 88 -13.81 9.93 -7.10
C LEU A 88 -12.90 8.92 -7.81
N SER A 89 -11.71 9.34 -8.22
CA SER A 89 -10.76 8.47 -8.93
C SER A 89 -10.28 7.31 -8.05
N THR A 90 -10.01 7.57 -6.77
CA THR A 90 -9.63 6.52 -5.80
C THR A 90 -10.75 5.52 -5.61
N ARG A 91 -11.98 6.00 -5.39
CA ARG A 91 -13.16 5.13 -5.21
C ARG A 91 -13.44 4.29 -6.44
N MET A 92 -13.30 4.86 -7.65
CA MET A 92 -13.45 4.11 -8.90
C MET A 92 -12.39 3.02 -9.06
N LEU A 93 -11.12 3.30 -8.72
CA LEU A 93 -10.07 2.27 -8.77
C LEU A 93 -10.28 1.18 -7.72
N VAL A 94 -10.74 1.53 -6.52
CA VAL A 94 -11.08 0.55 -5.46
C VAL A 94 -12.21 -0.38 -5.93
N ASP A 95 -13.24 0.14 -6.58
CA ASP A 95 -14.32 -0.66 -7.15
C ASP A 95 -13.79 -1.65 -8.22
N GLU A 96 -12.89 -1.19 -9.10
CA GLU A 96 -12.25 -2.08 -10.07
C GLU A 96 -11.34 -3.13 -9.41
N LEU A 97 -10.65 -2.79 -8.30
CA LEU A 97 -9.85 -3.73 -7.53
C LEU A 97 -10.70 -4.81 -6.87
N LEU A 98 -11.85 -4.44 -6.29
CA LEU A 98 -12.81 -5.41 -5.75
C LEU A 98 -13.32 -6.35 -6.83
N LYS A 99 -13.74 -5.82 -7.99
CA LYS A 99 -14.14 -6.64 -9.13
C LYS A 99 -13.02 -7.58 -9.61
N ALA A 100 -11.77 -7.16 -9.56
CA ALA A 100 -10.65 -8.03 -9.88
C ALA A 100 -10.48 -9.12 -8.83
N ALA A 101 -10.60 -8.79 -7.55
CA ALA A 101 -10.52 -9.74 -6.45
C ALA A 101 -11.67 -10.76 -6.50
N ASP A 102 -12.90 -10.34 -6.86
CA ASP A 102 -14.05 -11.21 -7.10
C ASP A 102 -13.81 -12.22 -8.25
N ARG A 103 -13.02 -11.85 -9.25
CA ARG A 103 -12.58 -12.76 -10.32
C ARG A 103 -11.48 -13.74 -9.89
N GLY A 104 -11.03 -13.69 -8.62
CA GLY A 104 -9.97 -14.54 -8.10
C GLY A 104 -8.55 -13.97 -8.26
N VAL A 105 -8.42 -12.73 -8.69
CA VAL A 105 -7.10 -12.06 -8.81
C VAL A 105 -6.56 -11.75 -7.41
N ARG A 106 -5.32 -12.16 -7.14
CA ARG A 106 -4.65 -11.81 -5.88
C ARG A 106 -4.26 -10.32 -5.90
N VAL A 107 -4.82 -9.53 -5.01
CA VAL A 107 -4.56 -8.09 -4.89
C VAL A 107 -3.69 -7.82 -3.66
N ARG A 108 -2.53 -7.18 -3.83
CA ARG A 108 -1.68 -6.72 -2.73
C ARG A 108 -1.46 -5.22 -2.85
N ILE A 109 -1.67 -4.52 -1.76
CA ILE A 109 -1.54 -3.07 -1.70
C ILE A 109 -0.55 -2.71 -0.60
N LEU A 110 0.48 -1.95 -0.95
CA LEU A 110 1.40 -1.33 -0.02
C LEU A 110 1.16 0.17 -0.01
N LEU A 111 0.79 0.71 1.16
CA LEU A 111 0.48 2.14 1.34
C LEU A 111 1.42 2.75 2.36
N ASP A 112 1.87 3.98 2.10
CA ASP A 112 2.53 4.78 3.13
C ASP A 112 1.49 5.35 4.10
N ASP A 113 1.62 5.03 5.38
CA ASP A 113 0.66 5.43 6.41
C ASP A 113 0.64 6.93 6.66
N THR A 114 1.73 7.63 6.36
CA THR A 114 1.84 9.08 6.59
C THR A 114 1.04 9.92 5.59
N ALA A 115 0.68 9.36 4.46
CA ALA A 115 0.05 10.08 3.35
C ALA A 115 -1.28 9.45 2.89
N SER A 116 -1.94 8.66 3.75
CA SER A 116 -3.21 7.98 3.46
C SER A 116 -4.31 8.32 4.50
N ASP A 117 -4.42 9.59 4.85
CA ASP A 117 -5.38 10.07 5.84
C ASP A 117 -6.84 9.91 5.38
N GLY A 118 -7.73 9.49 6.31
CA GLY A 118 -9.17 9.42 6.07
C GLY A 118 -9.65 8.21 5.25
N LEU A 119 -8.77 7.26 4.96
CA LEU A 119 -9.10 6.08 4.16
C LEU A 119 -9.35 4.82 4.99
N ASP A 120 -9.38 4.91 6.32
CA ASP A 120 -9.43 3.72 7.20
C ASP A 120 -10.62 2.81 6.93
N GLU A 121 -11.82 3.38 6.76
CA GLU A 121 -13.04 2.63 6.47
C GLU A 121 -12.98 1.97 5.07
N LEU A 122 -12.54 2.71 4.06
CA LEU A 122 -12.37 2.20 2.70
C LEU A 122 -11.36 1.05 2.65
N LEU A 123 -10.23 1.22 3.33
CA LEU A 123 -9.18 0.22 3.41
C LEU A 123 -9.62 -1.02 4.20
N ALA A 124 -10.38 -0.84 5.29
CA ALA A 124 -10.94 -1.94 6.07
C ALA A 124 -11.94 -2.75 5.22
N THR A 125 -12.82 -2.08 4.48
CA THR A 125 -13.76 -2.73 3.56
C THR A 125 -13.03 -3.53 2.48
N LEU A 126 -11.99 -2.95 1.88
CA LEU A 126 -11.19 -3.62 0.87
C LEU A 126 -10.41 -4.81 1.44
N ALA A 127 -9.85 -4.66 2.65
CA ALA A 127 -9.09 -5.71 3.33
C ALA A 127 -9.96 -6.86 3.86
N ALA A 128 -11.27 -6.68 3.96
CA ALA A 128 -12.20 -7.75 4.31
C ALA A 128 -12.36 -8.79 3.21
N HIS A 129 -11.98 -8.47 1.96
CA HIS A 129 -12.03 -9.41 0.85
C HIS A 129 -10.89 -10.46 0.94
N PRO A 130 -11.16 -11.78 0.81
CA PRO A 130 -10.17 -12.84 1.01
C PRO A 130 -8.97 -12.78 0.06
N ASN A 131 -9.16 -12.25 -1.15
CA ASN A 131 -8.10 -12.11 -2.16
C ASN A 131 -7.35 -10.76 -2.08
N VAL A 132 -7.62 -9.93 -1.07
CA VAL A 132 -6.98 -8.63 -0.89
C VAL A 132 -6.10 -8.62 0.35
N GLN A 133 -4.87 -8.15 0.20
CA GLN A 133 -3.93 -7.94 1.30
C GLN A 133 -3.44 -6.50 1.28
N ILE A 134 -3.59 -5.80 2.40
CA ILE A 134 -3.09 -4.44 2.57
C ILE A 134 -1.98 -4.44 3.60
N ARG A 135 -0.88 -3.77 3.30
CA ARG A 135 0.22 -3.52 4.24
C ARG A 135 0.50 -2.03 4.30
N LEU A 136 0.77 -1.56 5.51
CA LEU A 136 1.19 -0.18 5.75
C LEU A 136 2.72 -0.12 5.82
N PHE A 137 3.30 0.81 5.09
CA PHE A 137 4.69 1.22 5.20
C PHE A 137 4.77 2.43 6.14
N ASN A 138 5.79 2.53 6.96
CA ASN A 138 5.93 3.58 7.99
C ASN A 138 4.69 3.71 8.91
N PRO A 139 4.18 2.63 9.54
CA PRO A 139 2.97 2.71 10.35
C PRO A 139 3.13 3.69 11.50
N LEU A 140 2.10 4.51 11.76
CA LEU A 140 2.08 5.48 12.85
C LEU A 140 1.94 4.74 14.19
N GLN A 141 2.97 4.79 15.02
CA GLN A 141 3.06 4.02 16.28
C GLN A 141 2.03 4.44 17.34
N LEU A 142 1.63 5.71 17.37
CA LEU A 142 0.65 6.25 18.32
C LEU A 142 -0.80 6.13 17.85
N GLY A 143 -1.03 5.41 16.76
CA GLY A 143 -2.35 5.18 16.20
C GLY A 143 -2.86 6.31 15.30
N ARG A 144 -3.98 6.03 14.66
CA ARG A 144 -4.58 6.87 13.60
C ARG A 144 -5.90 7.51 14.02
N SER A 145 -6.37 7.27 15.26
CA SER A 145 -7.75 7.55 15.69
C SER A 145 -8.07 9.03 15.84
N THR A 146 -7.11 9.87 16.18
CA THR A 146 -7.34 11.31 16.37
C THR A 146 -6.27 12.16 15.67
N GLY A 147 -6.59 13.41 15.35
CA GLY A 147 -5.63 14.34 14.77
C GLY A 147 -4.40 14.57 15.66
N VAL A 148 -4.57 14.54 16.99
CA VAL A 148 -3.49 14.72 17.96
C VAL A 148 -2.56 13.51 17.97
N THR A 149 -3.09 12.28 18.09
CA THR A 149 -2.27 11.05 18.07
C THR A 149 -1.54 10.90 16.76
N ARG A 150 -2.17 11.28 15.65
CA ARG A 150 -1.58 11.29 14.32
C ARG A 150 -0.44 12.29 14.19
N ALA A 151 -0.62 13.52 14.67
CA ALA A 151 0.44 14.54 14.68
C ALA A 151 1.63 14.12 15.53
N MET A 152 1.39 13.57 16.72
CA MET A 152 2.44 13.02 17.58
C MET A 152 3.12 11.81 16.93
N GLY A 153 2.38 10.90 16.30
CA GLY A 153 2.91 9.76 15.56
C GLY A 153 3.84 10.19 14.42
N ARG A 154 3.48 11.24 13.69
CA ARG A 154 4.35 11.82 12.65
C ARG A 154 5.65 12.38 13.24
N LEU A 155 5.59 13.09 14.36
CA LEU A 155 6.78 13.59 15.05
C LEU A 155 7.71 12.46 15.51
N PHE A 156 7.17 11.41 16.12
CA PHE A 156 7.95 10.24 16.53
C PHE A 156 8.53 9.47 15.33
N ASN A 157 7.82 9.43 14.22
CA ASN A 157 8.30 8.74 13.02
C ASN A 157 9.34 9.55 12.23
N LEU A 158 9.41 10.89 12.39
CA LEU A 158 10.42 11.72 11.71
C LEU A 158 11.84 11.25 11.94
N SER A 159 12.17 10.80 13.15
CA SER A 159 13.50 10.28 13.50
C SER A 159 13.75 8.85 12.98
N ARG A 160 12.71 8.12 12.62
CA ARG A 160 12.74 6.70 12.22
C ARG A 160 12.43 6.47 10.74
N GLN A 161 11.87 7.47 10.06
CA GLN A 161 11.59 7.40 8.63
C GLN A 161 12.84 7.65 7.81
N HIS A 162 13.63 6.61 7.62
CA HIS A 162 14.86 6.71 6.85
C HIS A 162 14.62 6.51 5.33
N ARG A 163 13.45 6.09 4.93
CA ARG A 163 13.14 5.81 3.51
C ARG A 163 11.74 6.27 3.19
N ARG A 164 11.59 6.87 2.03
CA ARG A 164 10.29 7.19 1.44
C ARG A 164 9.95 6.16 0.39
N MET A 165 8.66 5.84 0.29
CA MET A 165 8.15 5.06 -0.80
C MET A 165 8.02 5.97 -2.03
N HIS A 166 8.45 5.50 -3.19
CA HIS A 166 8.28 6.18 -4.46
C HIS A 166 7.27 5.41 -5.31
N ASN A 167 6.38 6.14 -5.95
CA ASN A 167 5.41 5.58 -6.89
C ASN A 167 6.04 5.38 -8.26
#